data_d6a32fa162f3cbd6f2c1b69471f3779c
#
_entry.id   d6a32fa162f3cbd6f2c1b69471f3779c
#
_cell.length_a   1.000
_cell.length_b   1.000
_cell.length_c   1.000
_cell.angle_alpha   90.00
_cell.angle_beta   90.00
_cell.angle_gamma   90.00
#
_symmetry.space_group_name_H-M   'P 1'
#
loop_
_entity.id
_entity.type
_entity.pdbx_description
1 polymer ?
#
loop_
_entity_poly.entity_id
_entity_poly.type
_entity_poly.pdbx_seq_one_letter_code
_entity_poly.pdbx_strand_id
1 'polypeptide(L)'
;EVIQKCIAAVKYPPNGLSVLINGATGVGKSFLATKIFEYAIHEQIIEEDAPFAILNCADYADNPELLSATLFGYKKGAFTGAEKDTEGLLATANNGYLFLDEVHRLSKENQEKLFVFIDTGNYRPVGENVNWHSAKVRFIFATTEKSEDYLLDTFDRRIQISVMLPTFEDRPIRERLELIQLFFQNEADILQKDIIVSKEALSLMLSHPFSGNIGKLKNIIKISCADVYSRTREEPLTIGKNEILIQLNMLESEVESLPIA
;
A
#
# COMPACT_ATOMS: atom_id res chain seq x y z
N GLU A 1 -12.75 0.33 -14.36
CA GLU A 1 -11.66 -0.39 -15.07
C GLU A 1 -10.67 -1.03 -14.09
N VAL A 2 -10.05 -0.27 -13.15
CA VAL A 2 -9.08 -0.78 -12.17
C VAL A 2 -9.65 -1.97 -11.38
N ILE A 3 -10.82 -1.79 -10.77
CA ILE A 3 -11.48 -2.83 -9.96
C ILE A 3 -11.74 -4.10 -10.79
N GLN A 4 -12.20 -3.97 -12.04
CA GLN A 4 -12.47 -5.13 -12.90
C GLN A 4 -11.21 -5.93 -13.23
N LYS A 5 -10.08 -5.24 -13.45
CA LYS A 5 -8.78 -5.90 -13.65
C LYS A 5 -8.34 -6.66 -12.40
N CYS A 6 -8.50 -6.05 -11.21
CA CYS A 6 -8.17 -6.71 -9.95
C CYS A 6 -9.05 -7.94 -9.68
N ILE A 7 -10.37 -7.83 -9.93
CA ILE A 7 -11.31 -8.98 -9.83
C ILE A 7 -10.89 -10.11 -10.78
N ALA A 8 -10.56 -9.79 -12.03
CA ALA A 8 -10.10 -10.78 -13.00
C ALA A 8 -8.79 -11.46 -12.54
N ALA A 9 -7.85 -10.69 -11.97
CA ALA A 9 -6.61 -11.22 -11.43
C ALA A 9 -6.86 -12.23 -10.29
N VAL A 10 -7.77 -11.90 -9.36
CA VAL A 10 -8.10 -12.78 -8.23
C VAL A 10 -8.76 -14.08 -8.70
N LYS A 11 -9.70 -13.99 -9.64
CA LYS A 11 -10.50 -15.13 -10.12
C LYS A 11 -9.80 -16.03 -11.14
N TYR A 12 -8.65 -15.63 -11.66
CA TYR A 12 -7.96 -16.40 -12.70
C TYR A 12 -7.41 -17.73 -12.14
N PRO A 13 -7.78 -18.91 -12.70
CA PRO A 13 -7.31 -20.19 -12.20
C PRO A 13 -5.88 -20.49 -12.68
N PRO A 14 -5.09 -21.32 -11.95
CA PRO A 14 -5.43 -21.90 -10.66
C PRO A 14 -5.04 -21.01 -9.46
N ASN A 15 -4.09 -20.08 -9.62
CA ASN A 15 -3.46 -19.35 -8.52
C ASN A 15 -3.64 -17.82 -8.60
N GLY A 16 -4.55 -17.32 -9.44
CA GLY A 16 -4.67 -15.89 -9.73
C GLY A 16 -3.52 -15.37 -10.59
N LEU A 17 -3.56 -14.07 -10.87
CA LEU A 17 -2.50 -13.35 -11.59
C LEU A 17 -1.85 -12.34 -10.67
N SER A 18 -0.56 -12.08 -10.86
CA SER A 18 0.16 -11.01 -10.15
C SER A 18 -0.36 -9.65 -10.60
N VAL A 19 -0.52 -8.74 -9.64
CA VAL A 19 -1.01 -7.38 -9.85
C VAL A 19 0.07 -6.38 -9.51
N LEU A 20 0.36 -5.43 -10.40
CA LEU A 20 1.17 -4.24 -10.13
C LEU A 20 0.26 -3.03 -10.00
N ILE A 21 0.33 -2.34 -8.87
CA ILE A 21 -0.40 -1.12 -8.59
C ILE A 21 0.56 0.06 -8.72
N ASN A 22 0.41 0.83 -9.79
CA ASN A 22 1.17 2.05 -10.04
C ASN A 22 0.42 3.26 -9.49
N GLY A 23 1.13 4.26 -9.03
CA GLY A 23 0.52 5.53 -8.64
C GLY A 23 1.37 6.29 -7.64
N ALA A 24 1.18 7.61 -7.57
CA ALA A 24 1.90 8.49 -6.67
C ALA A 24 1.75 8.09 -5.19
N THR A 25 2.59 8.62 -4.34
CA THR A 25 2.47 8.43 -2.88
C THR A 25 1.10 8.92 -2.39
N GLY A 26 0.49 8.15 -1.49
CA GLY A 26 -0.78 8.55 -0.84
C GLY A 26 -2.05 8.36 -1.66
N VAL A 27 -2.00 7.79 -2.87
CA VAL A 27 -3.20 7.55 -3.71
C VAL A 27 -4.06 6.35 -3.28
N GLY A 28 -3.58 5.51 -2.34
CA GLY A 28 -4.31 4.37 -1.81
C GLY A 28 -3.85 3.00 -2.33
N LYS A 29 -2.59 2.84 -2.77
CA LYS A 29 -2.05 1.56 -3.26
C LYS A 29 -2.21 0.43 -2.24
N SER A 30 -1.76 0.62 -1.01
CA SER A 30 -1.83 -0.37 0.07
C SER A 30 -3.28 -0.68 0.47
N PHE A 31 -4.17 0.33 0.41
CA PHE A 31 -5.61 0.12 0.62
C PHE A 31 -6.21 -0.80 -0.45
N LEU A 32 -5.88 -0.56 -1.73
CA LEU A 32 -6.33 -1.44 -2.82
C LEU A 32 -5.78 -2.87 -2.65
N ALA A 33 -4.51 -3.02 -2.27
CA ALA A 33 -3.91 -4.33 -2.00
C ALA A 33 -4.67 -5.10 -0.91
N THR A 34 -5.01 -4.43 0.19
CA THR A 34 -5.84 -5.01 1.26
C THR A 34 -7.22 -5.43 0.73
N LYS A 35 -7.86 -4.58 -0.09
CA LYS A 35 -9.18 -4.90 -0.66
C LYS A 35 -9.16 -6.05 -1.66
N ILE A 36 -8.06 -6.24 -2.39
CA ILE A 36 -7.85 -7.41 -3.26
C ILE A 36 -7.80 -8.69 -2.41
N PHE A 37 -7.06 -8.66 -1.31
CA PHE A 37 -6.97 -9.79 -0.38
C PHE A 37 -8.32 -10.11 0.28
N GLU A 38 -9.01 -9.11 0.84
CA GLU A 38 -10.34 -9.29 1.44
C GLU A 38 -11.35 -9.84 0.43
N TYR A 39 -11.28 -9.38 -0.82
CA TYR A 39 -12.13 -9.89 -1.89
C TYR A 39 -11.85 -11.36 -2.20
N ALA A 40 -10.58 -11.79 -2.18
CA ALA A 40 -10.21 -13.19 -2.41
C ALA A 40 -10.77 -14.12 -1.32
N ILE A 41 -10.80 -13.66 -0.06
CA ILE A 41 -11.45 -14.37 1.05
C ILE A 41 -12.98 -14.42 0.83
N HIS A 42 -13.59 -13.27 0.56
CA HIS A 42 -15.03 -13.18 0.37
C HIS A 42 -15.56 -14.10 -0.74
N GLU A 43 -14.80 -14.22 -1.83
CA GLU A 43 -15.11 -15.09 -2.97
C GLU A 43 -14.65 -16.54 -2.74
N GLN A 44 -14.15 -16.88 -1.55
CA GLN A 44 -13.65 -18.22 -1.20
C GLN A 44 -12.57 -18.77 -2.15
N ILE A 45 -11.75 -17.86 -2.71
CA ILE A 45 -10.60 -18.19 -3.57
C ILE A 45 -9.40 -18.64 -2.72
N ILE A 46 -9.31 -18.12 -1.50
CA ILE A 46 -8.37 -18.50 -0.44
C ILE A 46 -9.16 -18.73 0.86
N GLU A 47 -8.54 -19.45 1.78
CA GLU A 47 -9.13 -19.73 3.09
C GLU A 47 -9.27 -18.46 3.92
N GLU A 48 -10.19 -18.44 4.90
CA GLU A 48 -10.47 -17.30 5.75
C GLU A 48 -9.26 -16.90 6.62
N ASP A 49 -8.46 -17.87 7.02
CA ASP A 49 -7.23 -17.71 7.80
C ASP A 49 -5.95 -17.58 6.94
N ALA A 50 -6.10 -17.43 5.62
CA ALA A 50 -4.97 -17.28 4.71
C ALA A 50 -4.11 -16.06 5.10
N PRO A 51 -2.76 -16.20 5.09
CA PRO A 51 -1.88 -15.10 5.49
C PRO A 51 -1.85 -13.98 4.46
N PHE A 52 -1.77 -12.73 4.97
CA PHE A 52 -1.46 -11.54 4.20
C PHE A 52 -0.17 -10.92 4.71
N ALA A 53 0.95 -11.24 4.07
CA ALA A 53 2.24 -10.66 4.41
C ALA A 53 2.46 -9.35 3.65
N ILE A 54 3.06 -8.37 4.31
CA ILE A 54 3.34 -7.03 3.76
C ILE A 54 4.80 -6.71 3.97
N LEU A 55 5.46 -6.21 2.94
CA LEU A 55 6.82 -5.71 3.00
C LEU A 55 6.95 -4.41 2.20
N ASN A 56 7.48 -3.37 2.83
CA ASN A 56 7.93 -2.18 2.12
C ASN A 56 9.42 -2.34 1.75
N CYS A 57 9.70 -2.44 0.46
CA CYS A 57 11.07 -2.63 -0.02
C CYS A 57 11.96 -1.40 0.23
N ALA A 58 11.37 -0.20 0.41
CA ALA A 58 12.14 1.01 0.72
C ALA A 58 12.81 0.95 2.09
N ASP A 59 12.26 0.23 3.06
CA ASP A 59 12.84 0.07 4.40
C ASP A 59 14.20 -0.68 4.37
N TYR A 60 14.51 -1.32 3.24
CA TYR A 60 15.71 -2.12 3.01
C TYR A 60 16.57 -1.59 1.86
N ALA A 61 16.34 -0.36 1.40
CA ALA A 61 17.01 0.19 0.22
C ALA A 61 18.54 0.16 0.33
N ASP A 62 19.08 0.38 1.55
CA ASP A 62 20.52 0.39 1.83
C ASP A 62 21.06 -0.99 2.23
N ASN A 63 20.22 -2.02 2.32
CA ASN A 63 20.62 -3.37 2.72
C ASN A 63 19.88 -4.46 1.92
N PRO A 64 20.26 -4.68 0.64
CA PRO A 64 19.64 -5.70 -0.21
C PRO A 64 19.78 -7.14 0.32
N GLU A 65 20.83 -7.42 1.09
CA GLU A 65 21.05 -8.75 1.68
C GLU A 65 20.05 -9.03 2.79
N LEU A 66 19.75 -8.02 3.63
CA LEU A 66 18.73 -8.13 4.66
C LEU A 66 17.34 -8.28 4.03
N LEU A 67 17.07 -7.57 2.93
CA LEU A 67 15.84 -7.75 2.16
C LEU A 67 15.73 -9.19 1.63
N SER A 68 16.81 -9.74 1.06
CA SER A 68 16.86 -11.13 0.61
C SER A 68 16.57 -12.12 1.75
N ALA A 69 17.22 -11.92 2.90
CA ALA A 69 17.01 -12.75 4.10
C ALA A 69 15.56 -12.66 4.62
N THR A 70 14.96 -11.48 4.57
CA THR A 70 13.55 -11.26 4.98
C THR A 70 12.57 -11.95 4.04
N LEU A 71 12.81 -11.88 2.73
CA LEU A 71 11.92 -12.48 1.72
C LEU A 71 12.03 -14.02 1.69
N PHE A 72 13.26 -14.51 1.59
CA PHE A 72 13.54 -15.94 1.33
C PHE A 72 13.86 -16.74 2.59
N GLY A 73 14.12 -16.06 3.72
CA GLY A 73 14.67 -16.70 4.91
C GLY A 73 16.18 -16.96 4.81
N TYR A 74 16.75 -17.52 5.85
CA TYR A 74 18.18 -17.83 5.90
C TYR A 74 18.50 -19.04 6.78
N LYS A 75 19.60 -19.68 6.47
CA LYS A 75 20.17 -20.77 7.27
C LYS A 75 21.14 -20.24 8.32
N LYS A 76 21.28 -20.98 9.41
CA LYS A 76 22.30 -20.72 10.42
C LYS A 76 23.67 -20.60 9.77
N GLY A 77 24.39 -19.54 10.09
CA GLY A 77 25.71 -19.27 9.55
C GLY A 77 25.73 -18.63 8.16
N ALA A 78 24.60 -18.27 7.59
CA ALA A 78 24.51 -17.60 6.28
C ALA A 78 25.22 -16.23 6.25
N PHE A 79 25.24 -15.53 7.38
CA PHE A 79 25.94 -14.27 7.59
C PHE A 79 26.24 -14.06 9.07
N THR A 80 27.03 -13.04 9.42
CA THR A 80 27.36 -12.71 10.81
C THR A 80 26.10 -12.38 11.60
N GLY A 81 25.80 -13.14 12.66
CA GLY A 81 24.57 -13.01 13.46
C GLY A 81 23.45 -13.98 13.09
N ALA A 82 23.61 -14.79 12.05
CA ALA A 82 22.65 -15.86 11.71
C ALA A 82 22.81 -17.06 12.66
N GLU A 83 22.28 -16.95 13.87
CA GLU A 83 22.43 -17.96 14.94
C GLU A 83 21.54 -19.20 14.76
N LYS A 84 20.43 -19.08 14.04
CA LYS A 84 19.44 -20.13 13.78
C LYS A 84 18.88 -20.02 12.37
N ASP A 85 18.26 -21.11 11.89
CA ASP A 85 17.45 -21.07 10.67
C ASP A 85 16.24 -20.17 10.89
N THR A 86 15.93 -19.33 9.92
CA THR A 86 14.78 -18.42 9.98
C THR A 86 14.01 -18.46 8.67
N GLU A 87 12.72 -18.66 8.77
CA GLU A 87 11.83 -18.65 7.62
C GLU A 87 11.62 -17.21 7.11
N GLY A 88 11.50 -17.07 5.79
CA GLY A 88 11.21 -15.80 5.15
C GLY A 88 9.71 -15.60 4.89
N LEU A 89 9.38 -14.41 4.37
CA LEU A 89 8.00 -14.05 4.07
C LEU A 89 7.34 -14.97 3.02
N LEU A 90 8.10 -15.58 2.11
CA LEU A 90 7.53 -16.55 1.17
C LEU A 90 6.97 -17.80 1.87
N ALA A 91 7.65 -18.27 2.92
CA ALA A 91 7.14 -19.36 3.72
C ALA A 91 5.89 -18.93 4.53
N THR A 92 5.99 -17.77 5.17
CA THR A 92 4.90 -17.21 6.00
C THR A 92 3.64 -16.91 5.18
N ALA A 93 3.81 -16.45 3.92
CA ALA A 93 2.70 -16.11 3.02
C ALA A 93 2.15 -17.34 2.25
N ASN A 94 2.59 -18.54 2.59
CA ASN A 94 2.17 -19.76 1.87
C ASN A 94 0.64 -19.94 1.92
N ASN A 95 0.03 -20.22 0.78
CA ASN A 95 -1.41 -20.27 0.50
C ASN A 95 -2.16 -18.95 0.67
N GLY A 96 -1.45 -17.83 0.81
CA GLY A 96 -2.01 -16.49 0.95
C GLY A 96 -1.44 -15.51 -0.06
N TYR A 97 -1.29 -14.27 0.40
CA TYR A 97 -0.79 -13.15 -0.39
C TYR A 97 0.47 -12.53 0.21
N LEU A 98 1.36 -12.08 -0.66
CA LEU A 98 2.48 -11.21 -0.32
C LEU A 98 2.35 -9.88 -1.07
N PHE A 99 2.21 -8.80 -0.32
CA PHE A 99 2.21 -7.45 -0.84
C PHE A 99 3.60 -6.83 -0.68
N LEU A 100 4.24 -6.50 -1.81
CA LEU A 100 5.52 -5.81 -1.87
C LEU A 100 5.29 -4.37 -2.32
N ASP A 101 5.44 -3.43 -1.38
CA ASP A 101 5.37 -2.00 -1.67
C ASP A 101 6.75 -1.46 -2.07
N GLU A 102 6.76 -0.39 -2.88
CA GLU A 102 7.96 0.25 -3.44
C GLU A 102 8.91 -0.75 -4.11
N VAL A 103 8.33 -1.63 -4.95
CA VAL A 103 9.04 -2.76 -5.57
C VAL A 103 10.23 -2.33 -6.46
N HIS A 104 10.26 -1.07 -6.91
CA HIS A 104 11.41 -0.49 -7.63
C HIS A 104 12.69 -0.43 -6.78
N ARG A 105 12.61 -0.58 -5.46
CA ARG A 105 13.76 -0.67 -4.55
C ARG A 105 14.39 -2.06 -4.48
N LEU A 106 13.80 -3.07 -5.11
CA LEU A 106 14.41 -4.39 -5.20
C LEU A 106 15.69 -4.35 -6.02
N SER A 107 16.77 -4.89 -5.47
CA SER A 107 18.00 -5.13 -6.25
C SER A 107 17.74 -6.10 -7.40
N LYS A 108 18.52 -6.02 -8.48
CA LYS A 108 18.43 -6.93 -9.62
C LYS A 108 18.49 -8.40 -9.19
N GLU A 109 19.38 -8.72 -8.24
CA GLU A 109 19.52 -10.08 -7.71
C GLU A 109 18.22 -10.55 -7.01
N ASN A 110 17.59 -9.70 -6.19
CA ASN A 110 16.33 -10.04 -5.52
C ASN A 110 15.17 -10.16 -6.52
N GLN A 111 15.16 -9.35 -7.58
CA GLN A 111 14.21 -9.51 -8.67
C GLN A 111 14.38 -10.86 -9.37
N GLU A 112 15.61 -11.28 -9.70
CA GLU A 112 15.89 -12.58 -10.33
C GLU A 112 15.47 -13.76 -9.45
N LYS A 113 15.73 -13.71 -8.14
CA LYS A 113 15.28 -14.74 -7.20
C LYS A 113 13.75 -14.83 -7.13
N LEU A 114 13.06 -13.68 -7.11
CA LEU A 114 11.61 -13.64 -7.15
C LEU A 114 11.04 -14.20 -8.47
N PHE A 115 11.74 -14.02 -9.59
CA PHE A 115 11.32 -14.60 -10.87
C PHE A 115 11.29 -16.11 -10.83
N VAL A 116 12.37 -16.70 -10.33
CA VAL A 116 12.44 -18.17 -10.18
C VAL A 116 11.26 -18.64 -9.33
N PHE A 117 10.97 -17.92 -8.26
CA PHE A 117 9.84 -18.27 -7.40
C PHE A 117 8.48 -18.12 -8.10
N ILE A 118 8.24 -16.99 -8.78
CA ILE A 118 6.97 -16.74 -9.50
C ILE A 118 6.72 -17.81 -10.57
N ASP A 119 7.78 -18.22 -11.28
CA ASP A 119 7.67 -19.20 -12.35
C ASP A 119 7.51 -20.63 -11.85
N THR A 120 8.14 -20.98 -10.73
CA THR A 120 8.27 -22.38 -10.30
C THR A 120 7.61 -22.69 -8.95
N GLY A 121 7.28 -21.69 -8.16
CA GLY A 121 6.86 -21.83 -6.77
C GLY A 121 7.99 -22.29 -5.83
N ASN A 122 9.25 -22.33 -6.32
CA ASN A 122 10.39 -22.81 -5.56
C ASN A 122 11.38 -21.68 -5.25
N TYR A 123 11.98 -21.73 -4.07
CA TYR A 123 12.99 -20.77 -3.63
C TYR A 123 14.04 -21.42 -2.75
N ARG A 124 15.14 -20.72 -2.49
CA ARG A 124 16.18 -21.13 -1.54
C ARG A 124 16.39 -20.03 -0.51
N PRO A 125 16.40 -20.36 0.79
CA PRO A 125 16.88 -19.45 1.83
C PRO A 125 18.32 -19.02 1.60
N VAL A 126 18.70 -17.86 2.10
CA VAL A 126 20.11 -17.41 2.05
C VAL A 126 21.00 -18.40 2.79
N GLY A 127 22.10 -18.81 2.17
CA GLY A 127 22.99 -19.83 2.71
C GLY A 127 22.58 -21.28 2.42
N GLU A 128 21.43 -21.54 1.75
CA GLU A 128 21.00 -22.88 1.30
C GLU A 128 21.40 -23.08 -0.17
N ASN A 129 22.26 -24.07 -0.44
CA ASN A 129 22.74 -24.35 -1.78
C ASN A 129 22.24 -25.66 -2.38
N VAL A 130 21.63 -26.52 -1.57
CA VAL A 130 21.23 -27.88 -1.97
C VAL A 130 19.72 -28.01 -2.10
N ASN A 131 18.99 -27.64 -1.05
CA ASN A 131 17.56 -27.94 -0.95
C ASN A 131 16.69 -26.79 -1.48
N TRP A 132 15.70 -27.17 -2.30
CA TRP A 132 14.66 -26.25 -2.70
C TRP A 132 13.49 -26.32 -1.69
N HIS A 133 12.95 -25.16 -1.36
CA HIS A 133 11.71 -24.98 -0.63
C HIS A 133 10.62 -24.58 -1.59
N SER A 134 9.37 -24.86 -1.28
CA SER A 134 8.23 -24.50 -2.11
C SER A 134 7.14 -23.79 -1.31
N ALA A 135 6.47 -22.83 -1.93
CA ALA A 135 5.29 -22.19 -1.38
C ALA A 135 4.34 -21.77 -2.52
N LYS A 136 3.06 -21.57 -2.18
CA LYS A 136 2.05 -21.02 -3.08
C LYS A 136 1.68 -19.63 -2.60
N VAL A 137 2.21 -18.60 -3.26
CA VAL A 137 2.00 -17.20 -2.87
C VAL A 137 1.42 -16.43 -4.04
N ARG A 138 0.39 -15.65 -3.77
CA ARG A 138 -0.16 -14.67 -4.71
C ARG A 138 0.49 -13.32 -4.46
N PHE A 139 0.90 -12.64 -5.52
CA PHE A 139 1.63 -11.39 -5.40
C PHE A 139 0.78 -10.18 -5.74
N ILE A 140 0.93 -9.15 -4.91
CA ILE A 140 0.54 -7.78 -5.23
C ILE A 140 1.79 -6.92 -5.08
N PHE A 141 2.12 -6.19 -6.13
CA PHE A 141 3.25 -5.26 -6.16
C PHE A 141 2.73 -3.83 -6.20
N ALA A 142 3.45 -2.90 -5.61
CA ALA A 142 3.17 -1.49 -5.75
C ALA A 142 4.44 -0.68 -6.00
N THR A 143 4.32 0.40 -6.76
CA THR A 143 5.41 1.32 -7.04
C THR A 143 4.91 2.74 -7.27
N THR A 144 5.75 3.71 -6.95
CA THR A 144 5.57 5.13 -7.29
C THR A 144 6.24 5.50 -8.61
N GLU A 145 7.13 4.66 -9.09
CA GLU A 145 7.94 4.88 -10.28
C GLU A 145 7.37 4.15 -11.50
N LYS A 146 7.77 4.58 -12.70
CA LYS A 146 7.41 3.87 -13.92
C LYS A 146 8.18 2.55 -13.98
N SER A 147 7.48 1.44 -14.24
CA SER A 147 8.07 0.09 -14.26
C SER A 147 9.24 -0.05 -15.25
N GLU A 148 9.17 0.66 -16.37
CA GLU A 148 10.18 0.63 -17.46
C GLU A 148 11.58 1.09 -17.00
N ASP A 149 11.67 1.92 -15.94
CA ASP A 149 12.92 2.52 -15.51
C ASP A 149 13.70 1.64 -14.50
N TYR A 150 13.02 0.75 -13.78
CA TYR A 150 13.60 0.09 -12.59
C TYR A 150 13.41 -1.43 -12.55
N LEU A 151 12.39 -1.94 -13.21
CA LEU A 151 12.16 -3.37 -13.26
C LEU A 151 12.93 -3.96 -14.45
N LEU A 152 13.54 -5.12 -14.23
CA LEU A 152 14.08 -5.88 -15.33
C LEU A 152 12.96 -6.22 -16.32
N ASP A 153 13.20 -6.14 -17.62
CA ASP A 153 12.23 -6.52 -18.68
C ASP A 153 11.61 -7.90 -18.42
N THR A 154 12.40 -8.77 -17.81
CA THR A 154 11.99 -10.11 -17.42
C THR A 154 10.99 -10.12 -16.25
N PHE A 155 10.99 -9.11 -15.39
CA PHE A 155 10.02 -8.96 -14.30
C PHE A 155 8.67 -8.44 -14.82
N ASP A 156 8.72 -7.42 -15.65
CA ASP A 156 7.51 -6.82 -16.21
C ASP A 156 6.65 -7.85 -16.98
N ARG A 157 7.29 -8.78 -17.68
CA ARG A 157 6.61 -9.88 -18.38
C ARG A 157 5.87 -10.88 -17.48
N ARG A 158 6.21 -10.94 -16.20
CA ARG A 158 5.60 -11.84 -15.21
C ARG A 158 4.48 -11.21 -14.42
N ILE A 159 4.37 -9.89 -14.50
CA ILE A 159 3.25 -9.16 -13.92
C ILE A 159 2.17 -9.03 -15.00
N GLN A 160 1.16 -9.90 -14.91
CA GLN A 160 0.14 -10.01 -15.94
C GLN A 160 -0.87 -8.85 -15.92
N ILE A 161 -1.09 -8.26 -14.75
CA ILE A 161 -2.06 -7.18 -14.55
C ILE A 161 -1.35 -5.95 -13.99
N SER A 162 -1.40 -4.85 -14.75
CA SER A 162 -0.97 -3.54 -14.28
C SER A 162 -2.15 -2.58 -14.20
N VAL A 163 -2.27 -1.88 -13.08
CA VAL A 163 -3.29 -0.87 -12.83
C VAL A 163 -2.64 0.43 -12.37
N MET A 164 -3.21 1.56 -12.80
CA MET A 164 -2.78 2.89 -12.39
C MET A 164 -3.84 3.53 -11.50
N LEU A 165 -3.46 3.95 -10.30
CA LEU A 165 -4.32 4.74 -9.43
C LEU A 165 -4.09 6.23 -9.70
N PRO A 166 -5.16 6.97 -10.04
CA PRO A 166 -5.06 8.41 -10.28
C PRO A 166 -4.82 9.17 -8.97
N THR A 167 -4.20 10.34 -9.07
CA THR A 167 -4.09 11.29 -7.97
C THR A 167 -5.48 11.77 -7.54
N PHE A 168 -5.58 12.46 -6.41
CA PHE A 168 -6.86 13.02 -5.97
C PHE A 168 -7.39 14.03 -7.00
N GLU A 169 -6.53 14.87 -7.56
CA GLU A 169 -6.87 15.90 -8.53
C GLU A 169 -7.35 15.33 -9.86
N ASP A 170 -6.78 14.22 -10.30
CA ASP A 170 -7.12 13.55 -11.57
C ASP A 170 -8.45 12.78 -11.50
N ARG A 171 -9.02 12.61 -10.30
CA ARG A 171 -10.30 11.93 -10.13
C ARG A 171 -11.47 12.84 -10.54
N PRO A 172 -12.54 12.26 -11.11
CA PRO A 172 -13.77 12.99 -11.32
C PRO A 172 -14.27 13.65 -10.03
N ILE A 173 -14.85 14.83 -10.14
CA ILE A 173 -15.33 15.60 -8.98
C ILE A 173 -16.27 14.78 -8.08
N ARG A 174 -17.06 13.93 -8.66
CA ARG A 174 -17.97 13.02 -7.93
C ARG A 174 -17.20 12.06 -7.03
N GLU A 175 -16.14 11.41 -7.54
CA GLU A 175 -15.30 10.52 -6.74
C GLU A 175 -14.57 11.27 -5.63
N ARG A 176 -14.13 12.50 -5.89
CA ARG A 176 -13.49 13.34 -4.86
C ARG A 176 -14.45 13.70 -3.73
N LEU A 177 -15.71 14.00 -4.07
CA LEU A 177 -16.77 14.24 -3.10
C LEU A 177 -17.07 12.99 -2.27
N GLU A 178 -17.20 11.84 -2.91
CA GLU A 178 -17.45 10.56 -2.25
C GLU A 178 -16.32 10.18 -1.28
N LEU A 179 -15.05 10.45 -1.65
CA LEU A 179 -13.90 10.24 -0.76
C LEU A 179 -13.94 11.18 0.46
N ILE A 180 -14.22 12.47 0.26
CA ILE A 180 -14.32 13.44 1.36
C ILE A 180 -15.46 13.01 2.30
N GLN A 181 -16.61 12.66 1.77
CA GLN A 181 -17.76 12.19 2.54
C GLN A 181 -17.42 10.93 3.34
N LEU A 182 -16.75 9.95 2.71
CA LEU A 182 -16.33 8.72 3.36
C LEU A 182 -15.40 9.00 4.56
N PHE A 183 -14.45 9.92 4.41
CA PHE A 183 -13.54 10.24 5.50
C PHE A 183 -14.23 10.94 6.66
N PHE A 184 -15.15 11.88 6.39
CA PHE A 184 -15.94 12.49 7.46
C PHE A 184 -16.88 11.48 8.12
N GLN A 185 -17.48 10.56 7.37
CA GLN A 185 -18.30 9.50 7.95
C GLN A 185 -17.47 8.60 8.88
N ASN A 186 -16.27 8.21 8.47
CA ASN A 186 -15.38 7.42 9.33
C ASN A 186 -15.04 8.16 10.64
N GLU A 187 -14.80 9.47 10.59
CA GLU A 187 -14.55 10.25 11.82
C GLU A 187 -15.83 10.40 12.66
N ALA A 188 -16.99 10.57 12.05
CA ALA A 188 -18.27 10.58 12.75
C ALA A 188 -18.53 9.27 13.51
N ASP A 189 -18.24 8.13 12.86
CA ASP A 189 -18.38 6.80 13.46
C ASP A 189 -17.38 6.60 14.63
N ILE A 190 -16.14 7.06 14.48
CA ILE A 190 -15.11 6.98 15.52
C ILE A 190 -15.47 7.86 16.74
N LEU A 191 -15.90 9.11 16.49
CA LEU A 191 -16.22 10.08 17.51
C LEU A 191 -17.60 9.86 18.12
N GLN A 192 -18.44 9.02 17.51
CA GLN A 192 -19.86 8.81 17.87
C GLN A 192 -20.62 10.13 17.90
N LYS A 193 -20.39 10.97 16.87
CA LYS A 193 -20.97 12.32 16.73
C LYS A 193 -21.35 12.57 15.27
N ASP A 194 -22.47 13.24 15.07
CA ASP A 194 -22.82 13.78 13.76
C ASP A 194 -21.87 14.92 13.38
N ILE A 195 -21.42 14.93 12.13
CA ILE A 195 -20.52 15.95 11.59
C ILE A 195 -21.22 16.69 10.45
N ILE A 196 -21.26 18.02 10.54
CA ILE A 196 -21.73 18.91 9.48
C ILE A 196 -20.52 19.64 8.89
N VAL A 197 -20.37 19.56 7.56
CA VAL A 197 -19.31 20.23 6.84
C VAL A 197 -19.88 21.41 6.05
N SER A 198 -19.30 22.60 6.22
CA SER A 198 -19.75 23.78 5.48
C SER A 198 -19.42 23.67 3.99
N LYS A 199 -20.21 24.36 3.16
CA LYS A 199 -20.00 24.40 1.70
C LYS A 199 -18.63 25.00 1.35
N GLU A 200 -18.19 25.98 2.13
CA GLU A 200 -16.90 26.67 1.96
C GLU A 200 -15.74 25.73 2.29
N ALA A 201 -15.84 24.92 3.35
CA ALA A 201 -14.86 23.88 3.68
C ALA A 201 -14.77 22.82 2.58
N LEU A 202 -15.90 22.35 2.09
CA LEU A 202 -15.98 21.39 1.01
C LEU A 202 -15.36 21.95 -0.30
N SER A 203 -15.70 23.18 -0.67
CA SER A 203 -15.16 23.85 -1.85
C SER A 203 -13.65 24.00 -1.75
N LEU A 204 -13.13 24.36 -0.56
CA LEU A 204 -11.69 24.47 -0.32
C LEU A 204 -10.99 23.13 -0.53
N MET A 205 -11.48 22.06 0.06
CA MET A 205 -10.87 20.72 -0.10
C MET A 205 -10.92 20.22 -1.55
N LEU A 206 -11.95 20.59 -2.32
CA LEU A 206 -12.03 20.23 -3.74
C LEU A 206 -11.10 21.03 -4.63
N SER A 207 -10.72 22.24 -4.25
CA SER A 207 -9.88 23.14 -5.05
C SER A 207 -8.41 23.12 -4.65
N HIS A 208 -8.09 22.63 -3.45
CA HIS A 208 -6.72 22.62 -2.93
C HIS A 208 -5.91 21.45 -3.50
N PRO A 209 -4.68 21.67 -3.99
CA PRO A 209 -3.77 20.62 -4.40
C PRO A 209 -3.17 19.92 -3.18
N PHE A 210 -3.38 18.62 -3.06
CA PHE A 210 -2.81 17.82 -1.95
C PHE A 210 -1.52 17.12 -2.38
N SER A 211 -0.35 17.69 -2.06
CA SER A 211 0.96 17.10 -2.39
C SER A 211 1.16 15.67 -1.87
N GLY A 212 0.42 15.29 -0.81
CA GLY A 212 0.35 13.92 -0.26
C GLY A 212 -0.91 13.16 -0.66
N ASN A 213 -1.61 13.58 -1.71
CA ASN A 213 -2.81 12.94 -2.27
C ASN A 213 -3.90 12.67 -1.22
N ILE A 214 -4.59 11.54 -1.37
CA ILE A 214 -5.70 11.09 -0.50
C ILE A 214 -5.22 10.91 0.95
N GLY A 215 -3.97 10.49 1.16
CA GLY A 215 -3.41 10.34 2.51
C GLY A 215 -3.37 11.67 3.27
N LYS A 216 -2.93 12.75 2.62
CA LYS A 216 -2.90 14.10 3.21
C LYS A 216 -4.31 14.63 3.46
N LEU A 217 -5.23 14.47 2.51
CA LEU A 217 -6.64 14.84 2.67
C LEU A 217 -7.26 14.14 3.89
N LYS A 218 -7.10 12.83 4.01
CA LYS A 218 -7.60 12.05 5.16
C LYS A 218 -7.05 12.57 6.48
N ASN A 219 -5.76 12.88 6.53
CA ASN A 219 -5.12 13.39 7.74
C ASN A 219 -5.66 14.78 8.13
N ILE A 220 -5.84 15.70 7.18
CA ILE A 220 -6.42 17.02 7.40
C ILE A 220 -7.83 16.89 7.98
N ILE A 221 -8.67 16.05 7.39
CA ILE A 221 -10.03 15.81 7.88
C ILE A 221 -10.00 15.30 9.32
N LYS A 222 -9.17 14.30 9.59
CA LYS A 222 -9.02 13.71 10.93
C LYS A 222 -8.61 14.74 11.96
N ILE A 223 -7.57 15.55 11.67
CA ILE A 223 -7.07 16.55 12.62
C ILE A 223 -8.10 17.66 12.82
N SER A 224 -8.77 18.11 11.76
CA SER A 224 -9.84 19.11 11.87
C SER A 224 -11.00 18.63 12.75
N CYS A 225 -11.42 17.39 12.59
CA CYS A 225 -12.47 16.79 13.44
C CYS A 225 -12.00 16.66 14.89
N ALA A 226 -10.76 16.20 15.12
CA ALA A 226 -10.21 16.07 16.47
C ALA A 226 -10.08 17.42 17.18
N ASP A 227 -9.66 18.47 16.47
CA ASP A 227 -9.53 19.82 17.00
C ASP A 227 -10.88 20.41 17.43
N VAL A 228 -11.91 20.32 16.58
CA VAL A 228 -13.27 20.76 16.90
C VAL A 228 -13.84 19.94 18.06
N TYR A 229 -13.70 18.62 18.04
CA TYR A 229 -14.15 17.74 19.12
C TYR A 229 -13.53 18.10 20.47
N SER A 230 -12.26 18.52 20.48
CA SER A 230 -11.57 18.93 21.71
C SER A 230 -12.07 20.26 22.29
N ARG A 231 -12.59 21.16 21.45
CA ARG A 231 -12.98 22.53 21.83
C ARG A 231 -14.45 22.67 22.19
N THR A 232 -15.32 21.82 21.64
CA THR A 232 -16.77 21.93 21.84
C THR A 232 -17.39 20.61 22.29
N ARG A 233 -18.47 20.74 23.06
CA ARG A 233 -19.36 19.62 23.38
C ARG A 233 -20.65 19.66 22.58
N GLU A 234 -20.77 20.63 21.67
CA GLU A 234 -21.95 20.78 20.82
C GLU A 234 -22.12 19.58 19.90
N GLU A 235 -23.35 19.32 19.53
CA GLU A 235 -23.77 18.27 18.59
C GLU A 235 -24.85 18.86 17.67
N PRO A 236 -24.64 18.76 16.35
CA PRO A 236 -23.54 18.13 15.61
C PRO A 236 -22.24 18.93 15.65
N LEU A 237 -21.09 18.26 15.41
CA LEU A 237 -19.81 18.94 15.23
C LEU A 237 -19.80 19.66 13.86
N THR A 238 -19.51 20.95 13.88
CA THR A 238 -19.51 21.75 12.64
C THR A 238 -18.05 22.02 12.19
N ILE A 239 -17.72 21.58 10.99
CA ILE A 239 -16.42 21.82 10.35
C ILE A 239 -16.57 22.91 9.30
N GLY A 240 -16.06 24.09 9.60
CA GLY A 240 -16.04 25.23 8.71
C GLY A 240 -14.77 25.35 7.90
N LYS A 241 -14.71 26.41 7.07
CA LYS A 241 -13.53 26.72 6.26
C LYS A 241 -12.27 26.95 7.09
N ASN A 242 -12.39 27.61 8.24
CA ASN A 242 -11.27 27.99 9.08
C ASN A 242 -10.58 26.76 9.69
N GLU A 243 -11.33 25.75 10.11
CA GLU A 243 -10.82 24.50 10.67
C GLU A 243 -9.95 23.77 9.65
N ILE A 244 -10.36 23.78 8.37
CA ILE A 244 -9.57 23.20 7.28
C ILE A 244 -8.34 24.06 6.95
N LEU A 245 -8.48 25.40 6.86
CA LEU A 245 -7.39 26.33 6.56
C LEU A 245 -6.26 26.26 7.59
N ILE A 246 -6.59 26.17 8.88
CA ILE A 246 -5.61 26.06 9.95
C ILE A 246 -4.72 24.83 9.72
N GLN A 247 -5.32 23.70 9.40
CA GLN A 247 -4.57 22.44 9.17
C GLN A 247 -3.74 22.50 7.88
N LEU A 248 -4.25 23.12 6.82
CA LEU A 248 -3.50 23.33 5.59
C LEU A 248 -2.27 24.21 5.84
N ASN A 249 -2.43 25.35 6.51
CA ASN A 249 -1.35 26.31 6.77
C ASN A 249 -0.30 25.74 7.75
N MET A 250 -0.67 25.00 8.78
CA MET A 250 0.27 24.36 9.70
C MET A 250 1.17 23.36 8.96
N LEU A 251 0.61 22.57 8.08
CA LEU A 251 1.37 21.57 7.31
C LEU A 251 2.28 22.21 6.25
N GLU A 252 1.91 23.35 5.68
CA GLU A 252 2.76 24.09 4.73
C GLU A 252 3.93 24.77 5.44
N SER A 253 3.72 25.37 6.61
CA SER A 253 4.78 25.98 7.39
C SER A 253 5.81 24.96 7.94
N GLU A 254 5.42 23.74 8.20
CA GLU A 254 6.34 22.65 8.59
C GLU A 254 7.27 22.26 7.42
N VAL A 255 6.76 22.26 6.18
CA VAL A 255 7.56 21.94 4.99
C VAL A 255 8.57 23.06 4.66
N GLU A 256 8.19 24.33 4.82
CA GLU A 256 9.10 25.47 4.58
C GLU A 256 10.18 25.61 5.66
N SER A 257 9.98 25.06 6.84
CA SER A 257 10.93 25.16 7.97
C SER A 257 11.99 24.04 8.01
N LEU A 258 11.93 23.07 7.11
CA LEU A 258 12.97 22.04 7.01
C LEU A 258 14.24 22.64 6.37
N PRO A 259 15.38 22.64 7.05
CA PRO A 259 16.63 23.13 6.45
C PRO A 259 16.99 22.21 5.28
N ILE A 260 17.09 22.81 4.11
CA ILE A 260 17.66 22.17 2.93
C ILE A 260 19.15 21.98 3.23
N ALA A 261 19.55 20.76 3.59
CA ALA A 261 20.94 20.38 3.78
C ALA A 261 21.49 19.75 2.49
#